data_618a77bc8a72f22ef14798f8a82c5865
#
_entry.id   618a77bc8a72f22ef14798f8a82c5865
#
_cell.length_a   1.000
_cell.length_b   1.000
_cell.length_c   1.000
_cell.angle_alpha   90.00
_cell.angle_beta   90.00
_cell.angle_gamma   90.00
#
_symmetry.space_group_name_H-M   'P 1'
#
loop_
_entity.id
_entity.type
_entity.pdbx_description
1 polymer ?
#
loop_
_entity_poly.entity_id
_entity_poly.type
_entity_poly.pdbx_seq_one_letter_code
_entity_poly.pdbx_strand_id
1 'polypeptide(L)'
;MILKYFILLIALSYCATAYAEAYPDEIKLPEIGDPSGNLLSPAQERRFGDAFLRFVRRSSQVIDDPELSEYIQDLGYRLVSHSDEPSRSFHFFLVQDPVINAFAGPNGNIGIHSGLLLMTQSESELSSVMAHEIAHVTQHHLFRQFDAAQRLNLPATAALLGAILLGSQNSDLGAAALA
;
A
#
# COMPACT_ATOMS: atom_id res chain seq x y z
N MET A 1 33.94 -14.13 52.26
CA MET A 1 32.72 -14.54 51.55
C MET A 1 32.15 -13.46 50.65
N ILE A 2 32.15 -12.21 51.06
CA ILE A 2 31.61 -11.05 50.32
C ILE A 2 32.37 -10.76 48.98
N LEU A 3 33.69 -10.96 48.94
CA LEU A 3 34.50 -10.70 47.75
C LEU A 3 34.16 -11.61 46.56
N LYS A 4 33.73 -12.85 46.78
CA LYS A 4 33.31 -13.78 45.71
C LYS A 4 32.00 -13.34 45.01
N TYR A 5 31.04 -12.78 45.77
CA TYR A 5 29.79 -12.28 45.22
C TYR A 5 30.01 -10.97 44.46
N PHE A 6 30.96 -10.16 44.87
CA PHE A 6 31.30 -8.91 44.20
C PHE A 6 31.93 -9.17 42.82
N ILE A 7 32.81 -10.16 42.69
CA ILE A 7 33.40 -10.59 41.41
C ILE A 7 32.31 -11.18 40.48
N LEU A 8 31.37 -11.97 41.04
CA LEU A 8 30.27 -12.55 40.27
C LEU A 8 29.31 -11.46 39.71
N LEU A 9 29.04 -10.43 40.51
CA LEU A 9 28.21 -9.29 40.09
C LEU A 9 28.86 -8.45 38.99
N ILE A 10 30.18 -8.25 39.05
CA ILE A 10 30.92 -7.54 38.00
C ILE A 10 30.97 -8.38 36.70
N ALA A 11 31.14 -9.70 36.81
CA ALA A 11 31.12 -10.57 35.64
C ALA A 11 29.73 -10.64 34.95
N LEU A 12 28.66 -10.59 35.76
CA LEU A 12 27.29 -10.54 35.22
C LEU A 12 26.98 -9.21 34.54
N SER A 13 27.54 -8.08 35.03
CA SER A 13 27.41 -6.76 34.42
C SER A 13 28.13 -6.65 33.06
N TYR A 14 29.25 -7.34 32.91
CA TYR A 14 30.03 -7.35 31.64
C TYR A 14 29.35 -8.19 30.55
N CYS A 15 28.57 -9.20 30.92
CA CYS A 15 27.84 -10.04 29.95
C CYS A 15 26.62 -9.34 29.36
N ALA A 16 26.06 -8.29 30.01
CA ALA A 16 24.86 -7.59 29.55
C ALA A 16 25.15 -6.52 28.51
N THR A 17 26.41 -6.12 28.28
CA THR A 17 26.77 -5.10 27.30
C THR A 17 27.21 -5.64 25.94
N ALA A 18 27.28 -6.98 25.77
CA ALA A 18 27.79 -7.62 24.56
C ALA A 18 26.73 -7.99 23.52
N TYR A 19 25.44 -7.65 23.73
CA TYR A 19 24.32 -7.96 22.81
C TYR A 19 23.71 -6.73 22.14
N ALA A 20 24.45 -5.64 22.02
CA ALA A 20 24.13 -4.62 21.04
C ALA A 20 24.92 -4.91 19.74
N GLU A 21 24.73 -6.09 19.17
CA GLU A 21 25.11 -6.29 17.78
C GLU A 21 24.23 -5.37 16.96
N ALA A 22 24.88 -4.42 16.29
CA ALA A 22 24.27 -3.62 15.23
C ALA A 22 23.55 -4.60 14.29
N TYR A 23 22.24 -4.41 14.12
CA TYR A 23 21.52 -5.03 13.01
C TYR A 23 22.33 -4.69 11.76
N PRO A 24 22.75 -5.69 10.98
CA PRO A 24 23.44 -5.41 9.73
C PRO A 24 22.56 -4.47 8.92
N ASP A 25 23.17 -3.42 8.36
CA ASP A 25 22.53 -2.56 7.39
C ASP A 25 21.63 -3.40 6.48
N GLU A 26 20.38 -2.95 6.36
CA GLU A 26 19.34 -3.57 5.56
C GLU A 26 19.98 -4.13 4.28
N ILE A 27 20.07 -5.46 4.19
CA ILE A 27 20.61 -6.12 3.00
C ILE A 27 19.60 -5.80 1.90
N LYS A 28 19.83 -4.69 1.18
CA LYS A 28 19.15 -4.42 -0.08
C LYS A 28 19.53 -5.56 -1.01
N LEU A 29 18.68 -6.58 -1.04
CA LEU A 29 18.79 -7.64 -2.03
C LEU A 29 18.81 -6.95 -3.40
N PRO A 30 19.78 -7.29 -4.29
CA PRO A 30 19.76 -6.76 -5.64
C PRO A 30 18.38 -7.05 -6.21
N GLU A 31 17.66 -6.02 -6.66
CA GLU A 31 16.48 -6.19 -7.47
C GLU A 31 16.90 -6.97 -8.70
N ILE A 32 16.74 -8.28 -8.66
CA ILE A 32 16.90 -9.14 -9.84
C ILE A 32 15.71 -8.77 -10.72
N GLY A 33 15.94 -7.74 -11.55
CA GLY A 33 15.10 -7.22 -12.60
C GLY A 33 13.64 -7.61 -12.49
N ASP A 34 12.82 -6.81 -11.80
CA ASP A 34 11.37 -6.95 -11.89
C ASP A 34 10.97 -6.59 -13.34
N PRO A 35 10.67 -7.56 -14.22
CA PRO A 35 10.30 -7.27 -15.59
C PRO A 35 9.02 -6.44 -15.69
N SER A 36 8.24 -6.34 -14.60
CA SER A 36 6.99 -5.59 -14.55
C SER A 36 7.20 -4.08 -14.46
N GLY A 37 8.35 -3.61 -13.96
CA GLY A 37 8.67 -2.18 -13.88
C GLY A 37 8.86 -1.50 -15.24
N ASN A 38 9.03 -2.27 -16.33
CA ASN A 38 9.27 -1.75 -17.68
C ASN A 38 8.12 -2.00 -18.67
N LEU A 39 6.98 -2.57 -18.23
CA LEU A 39 5.88 -2.93 -19.13
C LEU A 39 5.15 -1.73 -19.72
N LEU A 40 5.10 -0.62 -19.00
CA LEU A 40 4.46 0.61 -19.45
C LEU A 40 5.42 1.79 -19.29
N SER A 41 5.46 2.64 -20.33
CA SER A 41 6.13 3.93 -20.18
C SER A 41 5.35 4.82 -19.19
N PRO A 42 6.01 5.78 -18.52
CA PRO A 42 5.33 6.74 -17.63
C PRO A 42 4.15 7.47 -18.28
N ALA A 43 4.24 7.70 -19.60
CA ALA A 43 3.16 8.32 -20.37
C ALA A 43 1.95 7.37 -20.53
N GLN A 44 2.19 6.08 -20.72
CA GLN A 44 1.14 5.07 -20.78
C GLN A 44 0.49 4.88 -19.43
N GLU A 45 1.28 4.80 -18.35
CA GLU A 45 0.77 4.68 -17.00
C GLU A 45 -0.18 5.84 -16.66
N ARG A 46 0.22 7.09 -16.96
CA ARG A 46 -0.66 8.26 -16.79
C ARG A 46 -1.95 8.14 -17.59
N ARG A 47 -1.89 7.75 -18.86
CA ARG A 47 -3.09 7.55 -19.70
C ARG A 47 -4.05 6.52 -19.13
N PHE A 48 -3.51 5.42 -18.59
CA PHE A 48 -4.32 4.40 -17.91
C PHE A 48 -4.92 4.94 -16.63
N GLY A 49 -4.17 5.68 -15.82
CA GLY A 49 -4.66 6.34 -14.61
C GLY A 49 -5.81 7.31 -14.90
N ASP A 50 -5.67 8.16 -15.92
CA ASP A 50 -6.72 9.09 -16.33
C ASP A 50 -7.97 8.36 -16.84
N ALA A 51 -7.78 7.31 -17.63
CA ALA A 51 -8.89 6.50 -18.13
C ALA A 51 -9.62 5.80 -16.98
N PHE A 52 -8.87 5.28 -16.02
CA PHE A 52 -9.40 4.67 -14.82
C PHE A 52 -10.23 5.65 -13.97
N LEU A 53 -9.72 6.84 -13.68
CA LEU A 53 -10.48 7.86 -12.94
C LEU A 53 -11.76 8.28 -13.67
N ARG A 54 -11.69 8.43 -15.00
CA ARG A 54 -12.90 8.69 -15.78
C ARG A 54 -13.92 7.55 -15.70
N PHE A 55 -13.45 6.31 -15.69
CA PHE A 55 -14.31 5.14 -15.52
C PHE A 55 -14.96 5.14 -14.13
N VAL A 56 -14.17 5.32 -13.06
CA VAL A 56 -14.67 5.37 -11.68
C VAL A 56 -15.73 6.46 -11.54
N ARG A 57 -15.46 7.68 -12.02
CA ARG A 57 -16.42 8.80 -11.95
C ARG A 57 -17.70 8.59 -12.73
N ARG A 58 -17.72 7.69 -13.72
CA ARG A 58 -18.92 7.33 -14.50
C ARG A 58 -19.70 6.17 -13.89
N SER A 59 -19.00 5.24 -13.25
CA SER A 59 -19.57 4.00 -12.70
C SER A 59 -19.92 4.09 -11.23
N SER A 60 -19.31 5.04 -10.51
CA SER A 60 -19.44 5.21 -9.07
C SER A 60 -19.57 6.69 -8.72
N GLN A 61 -20.24 6.98 -7.62
CA GLN A 61 -20.34 8.34 -7.11
C GLN A 61 -19.08 8.68 -6.31
N VAL A 62 -18.22 9.53 -6.87
CA VAL A 62 -17.08 10.08 -6.15
C VAL A 62 -17.57 11.20 -5.22
N ILE A 63 -17.10 11.21 -4.00
CA ILE A 63 -17.41 12.24 -3.00
C ILE A 63 -16.41 13.39 -3.21
N ASP A 64 -16.91 14.51 -3.70
CA ASP A 64 -16.12 15.73 -3.95
C ASP A 64 -16.28 16.76 -2.80
N ASP A 65 -16.34 16.28 -1.53
CA ASP A 65 -16.35 17.15 -0.36
C ASP A 65 -14.91 17.64 -0.09
N PRO A 66 -14.67 18.97 0.02
CA PRO A 66 -13.32 19.51 0.16
C PRO A 66 -12.62 19.08 1.46
N GLU A 67 -13.34 19.04 2.60
CA GLU A 67 -12.74 18.68 3.89
C GLU A 67 -12.35 17.22 3.93
N LEU A 68 -13.23 16.33 3.45
CA LEU A 68 -12.94 14.91 3.36
C LEU A 68 -11.82 14.61 2.35
N SER A 69 -11.82 15.32 1.23
CA SER A 69 -10.78 15.15 0.21
C SER A 69 -9.41 15.58 0.73
N GLU A 70 -9.32 16.72 1.41
CA GLU A 70 -8.09 17.20 2.03
C GLU A 70 -7.59 16.23 3.10
N TYR A 71 -8.48 15.78 4.01
CA TYR A 71 -8.14 14.83 5.05
C TYR A 71 -7.53 13.54 4.49
N ILE A 72 -8.17 12.92 3.49
CA ILE A 72 -7.70 11.67 2.89
C ILE A 72 -6.39 11.88 2.12
N GLN A 73 -6.23 13.00 1.44
CA GLN A 73 -4.98 13.34 0.74
C GLN A 73 -3.84 13.53 1.76
N ASP A 74 -4.05 14.28 2.81
CA ASP A 74 -3.04 14.54 3.84
C ASP A 74 -2.62 13.26 4.55
N LEU A 75 -3.58 12.42 4.95
CA LEU A 75 -3.30 11.12 5.55
C LEU A 75 -2.51 10.24 4.59
N GLY A 76 -2.95 10.16 3.33
CA GLY A 76 -2.29 9.38 2.30
C GLY A 76 -0.85 9.84 2.04
N TYR A 77 -0.61 11.14 1.91
CA TYR A 77 0.76 11.65 1.70
C TYR A 77 1.66 11.50 2.91
N ARG A 78 1.13 11.55 4.14
CA ARG A 78 1.92 11.17 5.34
C ARG A 78 2.39 9.72 5.26
N LEU A 79 1.54 8.80 4.83
CA LEU A 79 1.90 7.39 4.65
C LEU A 79 2.90 7.18 3.50
N VAL A 80 2.67 7.82 2.34
CA VAL A 80 3.56 7.76 1.18
C VAL A 80 4.97 8.23 1.52
N SER A 81 5.11 9.26 2.37
CA SER A 81 6.43 9.78 2.78
C SER A 81 7.31 8.75 3.48
N HIS A 82 6.72 7.65 3.99
CA HIS A 82 7.40 6.54 4.66
C HIS A 82 7.36 5.24 3.83
N SER A 83 6.92 5.32 2.57
CA SER A 83 6.88 4.16 1.66
C SER A 83 8.20 3.99 0.88
N ASP A 84 8.30 2.90 0.13
CA ASP A 84 9.47 2.61 -0.72
C ASP A 84 9.64 3.61 -1.88
N GLU A 85 8.56 4.31 -2.29
CA GLU A 85 8.56 5.30 -3.40
C GLU A 85 7.99 6.66 -2.96
N PRO A 86 8.64 7.40 -2.03
CA PRO A 86 8.08 8.64 -1.46
C PRO A 86 7.96 9.79 -2.46
N SER A 87 8.67 9.73 -3.58
CA SER A 87 8.60 10.73 -4.66
C SER A 87 7.54 10.43 -5.73
N ARG A 88 6.87 9.27 -5.67
CA ARG A 88 5.81 8.91 -6.60
C ARG A 88 4.56 9.74 -6.35
N SER A 89 3.88 10.13 -7.42
CA SER A 89 2.58 10.79 -7.31
C SER A 89 1.48 9.80 -6.96
N PHE A 90 0.69 10.14 -5.96
CA PHE A 90 -0.52 9.42 -5.56
C PHE A 90 -1.73 10.35 -5.63
N HIS A 91 -2.89 9.77 -5.85
CA HIS A 91 -4.16 10.47 -5.81
C HIS A 91 -5.18 9.64 -5.02
N PHE A 92 -5.58 10.15 -3.86
CA PHE A 92 -6.55 9.51 -2.98
C PHE A 92 -7.92 10.13 -3.21
N PHE A 93 -8.97 9.32 -3.28
CA PHE A 93 -10.34 9.80 -3.47
C PHE A 93 -11.34 8.89 -2.75
N LEU A 94 -12.49 9.47 -2.41
CA LEU A 94 -13.58 8.75 -1.75
C LEU A 94 -14.66 8.36 -2.76
N VAL A 95 -15.18 7.13 -2.58
CA VAL A 95 -16.29 6.60 -3.36
C VAL A 95 -17.48 6.38 -2.43
N GLN A 96 -18.64 6.87 -2.80
CA GLN A 96 -19.88 6.62 -2.07
C GLN A 96 -20.35 5.19 -2.30
N ASP A 97 -19.86 4.29 -1.48
CA ASP A 97 -20.20 2.87 -1.48
C ASP A 97 -20.21 2.36 -0.03
N PRO A 98 -21.29 1.70 0.42
CA PRO A 98 -21.39 1.20 1.79
C PRO A 98 -20.50 -0.04 2.06
N VAL A 99 -19.89 -0.63 1.05
CA VAL A 99 -18.99 -1.78 1.19
C VAL A 99 -17.70 -1.33 1.89
N ILE A 100 -17.24 -2.14 2.86
CA ILE A 100 -15.96 -1.93 3.55
C ILE A 100 -14.85 -2.34 2.58
N ASN A 101 -14.28 -1.37 1.86
CA ASN A 101 -13.26 -1.64 0.87
C ASN A 101 -12.38 -0.41 0.58
N ALA A 102 -11.16 -0.67 0.10
CA ALA A 102 -10.29 0.27 -0.60
C ALA A 102 -9.69 -0.44 -1.81
N PHE A 103 -9.14 0.28 -2.75
CA PHE A 103 -8.53 -0.32 -3.94
C PHE A 103 -7.45 0.60 -4.53
N ALA A 104 -6.40 -0.04 -5.07
CA ALA A 104 -5.36 0.62 -5.82
C ALA A 104 -5.62 0.50 -7.33
N GLY A 105 -5.49 1.61 -8.04
CA GLY A 105 -5.61 1.71 -9.50
C GLY A 105 -4.31 2.18 -10.16
N PRO A 106 -4.28 2.23 -11.51
CA PRO A 106 -3.11 2.67 -12.25
C PRO A 106 -2.68 4.10 -11.87
N ASN A 107 -1.38 4.39 -11.97
CA ASN A 107 -0.78 5.70 -11.73
C ASN A 107 -0.98 6.21 -10.29
N GLY A 108 -0.96 5.32 -9.29
CA GLY A 108 -1.09 5.73 -7.89
C GLY A 108 -2.47 6.23 -7.48
N ASN A 109 -3.53 5.91 -8.24
CA ASN A 109 -4.89 6.24 -7.86
C ASN A 109 -5.38 5.25 -6.78
N ILE A 110 -5.77 5.75 -5.62
CA ILE A 110 -6.29 4.94 -4.50
C ILE A 110 -7.69 5.41 -4.15
N GLY A 111 -8.66 4.52 -4.27
CA GLY A 111 -10.05 4.76 -3.91
C GLY A 111 -10.38 4.16 -2.54
N ILE A 112 -11.07 4.91 -1.71
CA ILE A 112 -11.55 4.51 -0.40
C ILE A 112 -13.07 4.57 -0.41
N HIS A 113 -13.73 3.47 -0.07
CA HIS A 113 -15.18 3.44 0.06
C HIS A 113 -15.63 4.13 1.35
N SER A 114 -16.76 4.82 1.27
CA SER A 114 -17.39 5.45 2.45
C SER A 114 -17.69 4.43 3.55
N GLY A 115 -18.03 3.19 3.19
CA GLY A 115 -18.23 2.11 4.14
C GLY A 115 -17.01 1.82 5.01
N LEU A 116 -15.81 1.82 4.43
CA LEU A 116 -14.56 1.67 5.18
C LEU A 116 -14.34 2.85 6.13
N LEU A 117 -14.49 4.09 5.64
CA LEU A 117 -14.30 5.28 6.45
C LEU A 117 -15.26 5.33 7.65
N LEU A 118 -16.52 4.90 7.47
CA LEU A 118 -17.53 4.88 8.53
C LEU A 118 -17.34 3.73 9.52
N MET A 119 -16.69 2.64 9.13
CA MET A 119 -16.45 1.47 9.99
C MET A 119 -15.18 1.59 10.83
N THR A 120 -14.17 2.32 10.36
CA THR A 120 -12.94 2.54 11.11
C THR A 120 -13.22 3.37 12.37
N GLN A 121 -12.69 2.93 13.50
CA GLN A 121 -12.86 3.59 14.81
C GLN A 121 -11.70 4.51 15.15
N SER A 122 -10.62 4.44 14.39
CA SER A 122 -9.42 5.25 14.57
C SER A 122 -8.72 5.56 13.25
N GLU A 123 -7.96 6.66 13.22
CA GLU A 123 -7.10 6.99 12.07
C GLU A 123 -6.07 5.88 11.81
N SER A 124 -5.63 5.16 12.85
CA SER A 124 -4.66 4.07 12.71
C SER A 124 -5.24 2.88 11.92
N GLU A 125 -6.52 2.55 12.11
CA GLU A 125 -7.19 1.51 11.33
C GLU A 125 -7.30 1.89 9.86
N LEU A 126 -7.76 3.11 9.56
CA LEU A 126 -7.82 3.63 8.21
C LEU A 126 -6.43 3.69 7.57
N SER A 127 -5.43 4.17 8.32
CA SER A 127 -4.03 4.23 7.88
C SER A 127 -3.47 2.87 7.50
N SER A 128 -3.81 1.81 8.26
CA SER A 128 -3.35 0.45 7.98
C SER A 128 -3.85 -0.04 6.62
N VAL A 129 -5.12 0.20 6.29
CA VAL A 129 -5.69 -0.17 5.00
C VAL A 129 -5.08 0.68 3.88
N MET A 130 -4.97 2.00 4.08
CA MET A 130 -4.37 2.90 3.08
C MET A 130 -2.89 2.56 2.81
N ALA A 131 -2.12 2.21 3.84
CA ALA A 131 -0.72 1.78 3.69
C ALA A 131 -0.63 0.47 2.89
N HIS A 132 -1.58 -0.45 3.08
CA HIS A 132 -1.68 -1.66 2.28
C HIS A 132 -1.92 -1.36 0.80
N GLU A 133 -2.82 -0.44 0.47
CA GLU A 133 -3.07 -0.02 -0.91
C GLU A 133 -1.86 0.71 -1.52
N ILE A 134 -1.16 1.52 -0.73
CA ILE A 134 0.10 2.15 -1.16
C ILE A 134 1.15 1.08 -1.50
N ALA A 135 1.28 0.03 -0.67
CA ALA A 135 2.20 -1.08 -0.93
C ALA A 135 1.85 -1.83 -2.23
N HIS A 136 0.56 -2.00 -2.55
CA HIS A 136 0.16 -2.58 -3.84
C HIS A 136 0.64 -1.76 -5.04
N VAL A 137 0.65 -0.44 -4.93
CA VAL A 137 1.15 0.46 -5.98
C VAL A 137 2.68 0.40 -6.07
N THR A 138 3.39 0.56 -4.95
CA THR A 138 4.86 0.59 -4.93
C THR A 138 5.46 -0.76 -5.33
N GLN A 139 4.79 -1.87 -5.04
CA GLN A 139 5.19 -3.21 -5.46
C GLN A 139 4.72 -3.59 -6.87
N HIS A 140 4.11 -2.66 -7.62
CA HIS A 140 3.65 -2.88 -9.00
C HIS A 140 2.71 -4.10 -9.17
N HIS A 141 1.90 -4.45 -8.15
CA HIS A 141 1.04 -5.63 -8.18
C HIS A 141 0.08 -5.63 -9.37
N LEU A 142 -0.52 -4.48 -9.69
CA LEU A 142 -1.43 -4.34 -10.83
C LEU A 142 -0.74 -4.67 -12.15
N PHE A 143 0.51 -4.21 -12.34
CA PHE A 143 1.26 -4.48 -13.56
C PHE A 143 1.69 -5.92 -13.69
N ARG A 144 2.05 -6.60 -12.59
CA ARG A 144 2.32 -8.03 -12.59
C ARG A 144 1.10 -8.86 -12.99
N GLN A 145 -0.08 -8.50 -12.46
CA GLN A 145 -1.34 -9.15 -12.85
C GLN A 145 -1.66 -8.91 -14.33
N PHE A 146 -1.41 -7.70 -14.82
CA PHE A 146 -1.60 -7.35 -16.22
C PHE A 146 -0.67 -8.14 -17.15
N ASP A 147 0.62 -8.26 -16.81
CA ASP A 147 1.58 -9.09 -17.57
C ASP A 147 1.16 -10.57 -17.60
N ALA A 148 0.75 -11.11 -16.46
CA ALA A 148 0.24 -12.47 -16.38
C ALA A 148 -1.00 -12.68 -17.28
N ALA A 149 -1.91 -11.71 -17.31
CA ALA A 149 -3.11 -11.77 -18.15
C ALA A 149 -2.80 -11.61 -19.66
N GLN A 150 -1.81 -10.80 -20.03
CA GLN A 150 -1.34 -10.69 -21.42
C GLN A 150 -0.77 -12.02 -21.93
N ARG A 151 -0.04 -12.75 -21.11
CA ARG A 151 0.48 -14.09 -21.46
C ARG A 151 -0.61 -15.09 -21.76
N LEU A 152 -1.84 -14.84 -21.28
CA LEU A 152 -3.04 -15.63 -21.58
C LEU A 152 -3.79 -15.15 -22.82
N ASN A 153 -3.21 -14.23 -23.63
CA ASN A 153 -3.83 -13.61 -24.81
C ASN A 153 -5.18 -12.92 -24.54
N LEU A 154 -5.39 -12.42 -23.32
CA LEU A 154 -6.58 -11.64 -23.01
C LEU A 154 -6.44 -10.22 -23.57
N PRO A 155 -7.53 -9.59 -24.06
CA PRO A 155 -7.50 -8.18 -24.45
C PRO A 155 -7.01 -7.31 -23.29
N ALA A 156 -6.08 -6.39 -23.56
CA ALA A 156 -5.45 -5.55 -22.52
C ALA A 156 -6.44 -4.82 -21.60
N THR A 157 -7.57 -4.38 -22.16
CA THR A 157 -8.66 -3.73 -21.39
C THR A 157 -9.38 -4.70 -20.45
N ALA A 158 -9.64 -5.93 -20.91
CA ALA A 158 -10.27 -6.96 -20.09
C ALA A 158 -9.34 -7.46 -18.99
N ALA A 159 -8.04 -7.57 -19.29
CA ALA A 159 -7.00 -7.93 -18.33
C ALA A 159 -6.87 -6.87 -17.22
N LEU A 160 -6.86 -5.59 -17.59
CA LEU A 160 -6.78 -4.48 -16.63
C LEU A 160 -8.02 -4.39 -15.74
N LEU A 161 -9.22 -4.46 -16.33
CA LEU A 161 -10.48 -4.45 -15.58
C LEU A 161 -10.60 -5.68 -14.67
N GLY A 162 -10.21 -6.86 -15.17
CA GLY A 162 -10.19 -8.08 -14.38
C GLY A 162 -9.22 -7.99 -13.20
N ALA A 163 -8.03 -7.43 -13.39
CA ALA A 163 -7.05 -7.24 -12.34
C ALA A 163 -7.56 -6.29 -11.24
N ILE A 164 -8.22 -5.19 -11.62
CA ILE A 164 -8.82 -4.24 -10.67
C ILE A 164 -9.96 -4.90 -9.88
N LEU A 165 -10.87 -5.61 -10.56
CA LEU A 165 -12.03 -6.25 -9.93
C LEU A 165 -11.63 -7.44 -9.04
N LEU A 166 -10.65 -8.24 -9.45
CA LEU A 166 -10.16 -9.38 -8.67
C LEU A 166 -9.25 -8.93 -7.53
N GLY A 167 -8.46 -7.89 -7.73
CA GLY A 167 -7.63 -7.27 -6.69
C GLY A 167 -8.48 -6.69 -5.55
N SER A 168 -9.62 -6.09 -5.88
CA SER A 168 -10.54 -5.55 -4.87
C SER A 168 -11.31 -6.63 -4.09
N GLN A 169 -11.43 -7.85 -4.64
CA GLN A 169 -12.13 -8.97 -3.97
C GLN A 169 -11.22 -9.78 -3.03
N ASN A 170 -9.90 -9.70 -3.20
CA ASN A 170 -8.94 -10.42 -2.35
C ASN A 170 -8.49 -9.60 -1.13
N SER A 171 -9.16 -8.50 -0.81
CA SER A 171 -8.93 -7.77 0.45
C SER A 171 -9.57 -8.51 1.63
N ASP A 172 -9.14 -9.75 1.90
CA ASP A 172 -9.43 -10.49 3.14
C ASP A 172 -8.92 -9.75 4.40
N LEU A 173 -8.28 -8.59 4.24
CA LEU A 173 -7.73 -7.79 5.32
C LEU A 173 -8.75 -6.91 6.03
N GLY A 174 -9.88 -6.59 5.41
CA GLY A 174 -10.96 -5.86 6.09
C GLY A 174 -11.55 -6.65 7.26
N ALA A 175 -11.53 -7.97 7.18
CA ALA A 175 -12.02 -8.85 8.25
C ALA A 175 -10.96 -9.14 9.34
N ALA A 176 -9.67 -9.10 9.00
CA ALA A 176 -8.60 -9.41 9.94
C ALA A 176 -8.15 -8.22 10.80
N ALA A 177 -8.39 -6.99 10.34
CA ALA A 177 -8.06 -5.77 11.10
C ALA A 177 -9.13 -5.40 12.14
N LEU A 178 -10.32 -6.03 12.10
CA LEU A 178 -11.46 -5.78 12.99
C LEU A 178 -11.70 -6.93 13.97
N ALA A 179 -10.83 -7.94 14.04
CA ALA A 179 -10.86 -9.03 15.01
C ALA A 179 -9.77 -8.89 16.07
#